data_29edee3f6387ae0dc2d600df32c0b94e
#
_entry.id   29edee3f6387ae0dc2d600df32c0b94e
#
_cell.length_a   1.000
_cell.length_b   1.000
_cell.length_c   1.000
_cell.angle_alpha   90.00
_cell.angle_beta   90.00
_cell.angle_gamma   90.00
#
_symmetry.space_group_name_H-M   'P 1'
#
loop_
_entity.id
_entity.type
_entity.pdbx_description
1 polymer ?
#
loop_
_entity_poly.entity_id
_entity_poly.type
_entity_poly.pdbx_seq_one_letter_code
_entity_poly.pdbx_strand_id
1 'polypeptide(L)'
;PTSKYAPEARDRMIYLRNGLAQGELNVAQYYFRREAYIAAQGRAKYIIENYQQTPQASEALAIMAESYKRLGQQKLAEDTIRVLQLNYPDHPYLQGDWPARGNKWWQLIPGFGESKAG
;
A
#
# COMPACT_ATOMS: atom_id res chain seq x y z
N PRO A 1 14.55 -31.93 2.71
CA PRO A 1 13.51 -31.94 2.00
C PRO A 1 13.15 -30.63 1.66
N THR A 2 13.14 -30.59 0.50
CA THR A 2 12.94 -29.39 -0.05
C THR A 2 11.68 -28.79 0.34
N SER A 3 10.71 -29.55 0.68
CA SER A 3 9.44 -28.97 0.95
C SER A 3 8.78 -29.73 2.05
N LYS A 4 8.46 -29.01 3.10
CA LYS A 4 7.73 -29.61 4.18
C LYS A 4 6.26 -29.73 3.86
N TYR A 5 5.80 -29.00 2.84
CA TYR A 5 4.39 -28.88 2.56
C TYR A 5 4.07 -29.35 1.17
N ALA A 6 2.93 -30.01 1.01
CA ALA A 6 2.41 -30.31 -0.30
C ALA A 6 2.08 -29.00 -1.03
N PRO A 7 2.05 -29.01 -2.36
CA PRO A 7 1.74 -27.80 -3.11
C PRO A 7 0.42 -27.15 -2.70
N GLU A 8 -0.61 -27.93 -2.42
CA GLU A 8 -1.88 -27.37 -1.99
C GLU A 8 -1.77 -26.64 -0.67
N ALA A 9 -0.97 -27.19 0.25
CA ALA A 9 -0.79 -26.54 1.55
C ALA A 9 -0.03 -25.23 1.39
N ARG A 10 0.95 -25.22 0.49
CA ARG A 10 1.69 -23.99 0.21
C ARG A 10 0.78 -22.92 -0.39
N ASP A 11 -0.05 -23.29 -1.34
CA ASP A 11 -0.99 -22.36 -1.96
C ASP A 11 -1.95 -21.81 -0.93
N ARG A 12 -2.40 -22.64 -0.02
CA ARG A 12 -3.31 -22.19 1.04
C ARG A 12 -2.62 -21.19 1.96
N MET A 13 -1.35 -21.44 2.28
CA MET A 13 -0.60 -20.52 3.12
C MET A 13 -0.42 -19.17 2.45
N ILE A 14 -0.14 -19.17 1.15
CA ILE A 14 -0.04 -17.93 0.40
C ILE A 14 -1.37 -17.19 0.39
N TYR A 15 -2.45 -17.91 0.17
CA TYR A 15 -3.78 -17.31 0.17
C TYR A 15 -4.10 -16.68 1.52
N LEU A 16 -3.80 -17.39 2.61
CA LEU A 16 -4.06 -16.87 3.95
C LEU A 16 -3.20 -15.63 4.24
N ARG A 17 -1.94 -15.68 3.83
CA ARG A 17 -1.03 -14.56 4.03
C ARG A 17 -1.52 -13.33 3.28
N ASN A 18 -1.94 -13.51 2.03
CA ASN A 18 -2.48 -12.41 1.25
C ASN A 18 -3.77 -11.87 1.87
N GLY A 19 -4.59 -12.75 2.43
CA GLY A 19 -5.81 -12.33 3.11
C GLY A 19 -5.53 -11.50 4.35
N LEU A 20 -4.52 -11.90 5.12
CA LEU A 20 -4.12 -11.12 6.30
C LEU A 20 -3.56 -9.76 5.87
N ALA A 21 -2.74 -9.75 4.84
CA ALA A 21 -2.19 -8.49 4.33
C ALA A 21 -3.31 -7.58 3.84
N GLN A 22 -4.32 -8.14 3.19
CA GLN A 22 -5.45 -7.34 2.71
C GLN A 22 -6.22 -6.74 3.87
N GLY A 23 -6.39 -7.49 4.96
CA GLY A 23 -7.04 -6.96 6.15
C GLY A 23 -6.28 -5.75 6.71
N GLU A 24 -4.96 -5.85 6.77
CA GLU A 24 -4.14 -4.73 7.24
C GLU A 24 -4.21 -3.56 6.26
N LEU A 25 -4.24 -3.86 4.97
CA LEU A 25 -4.34 -2.80 3.97
C LEU A 25 -5.66 -2.05 4.10
N ASN A 26 -6.75 -2.77 4.36
CA ASN A 26 -8.04 -2.14 4.58
C ASN A 26 -7.97 -1.15 5.74
N VAL A 27 -7.25 -1.49 6.80
CA VAL A 27 -7.08 -0.60 7.94
C VAL A 27 -6.27 0.63 7.53
N ALA A 28 -5.19 0.43 6.80
CA ALA A 28 -4.37 1.55 6.33
C ALA A 28 -5.20 2.50 5.46
N GLN A 29 -5.99 1.93 4.56
CA GLN A 29 -6.87 2.73 3.69
C GLN A 29 -7.92 3.49 4.50
N TYR A 30 -8.46 2.86 5.53
CA TYR A 30 -9.42 3.50 6.39
C TYR A 30 -8.83 4.76 7.02
N TYR A 31 -7.63 4.63 7.59
CA TYR A 31 -6.98 5.79 8.19
C TYR A 31 -6.63 6.85 7.15
N PHE A 32 -6.19 6.42 5.99
CA PHE A 32 -5.81 7.34 4.93
C PHE A 32 -7.01 8.18 4.47
N ARG A 33 -8.17 7.55 4.31
CA ARG A 33 -9.39 8.27 3.92
C ARG A 33 -9.79 9.30 4.96
N ARG A 34 -9.47 9.06 6.21
CA ARG A 34 -9.80 9.99 7.30
C ARG A 34 -8.68 11.00 7.53
N GLU A 35 -7.70 11.00 6.67
CA GLU A 35 -6.56 11.92 6.75
C GLU A 35 -5.74 11.71 8.03
N ALA A 36 -5.81 10.54 8.62
CA ALA A 36 -5.00 10.17 9.76
C ALA A 36 -3.69 9.59 9.24
N TYR A 37 -2.83 10.47 8.74
CA TYR A 37 -1.67 10.04 7.98
C TYR A 37 -0.61 9.34 8.82
N ILE A 38 -0.47 9.72 10.09
CA ILE A 38 0.48 9.04 10.96
C ILE A 38 0.05 7.59 11.15
N ALA A 39 -1.23 7.36 11.41
CA ALA A 39 -1.75 6.02 11.58
C ALA A 39 -1.70 5.22 10.28
N ALA A 40 -2.03 5.88 9.17
CA ALA A 40 -2.00 5.21 7.86
C ALA A 40 -0.58 4.77 7.51
N GLN A 41 0.39 5.64 7.71
CA GLN A 41 1.79 5.33 7.43
C GLN A 41 2.28 4.21 8.33
N GLY A 42 1.90 4.23 9.61
CA GLY A 42 2.31 3.19 10.54
C GLY A 42 1.77 1.83 10.17
N ARG A 43 0.51 1.77 9.76
CA ARG A 43 -0.08 0.50 9.35
C ARG A 43 0.51 0.02 8.04
N ALA A 44 0.76 0.93 7.11
CA ALA A 44 1.41 0.56 5.86
C ALA A 44 2.81 0.01 6.10
N LYS A 45 3.55 0.62 7.02
CA LYS A 45 4.88 0.13 7.36
C LYS A 45 4.81 -1.28 7.92
N TYR A 46 3.81 -1.57 8.73
CA TYR A 46 3.63 -2.90 9.29
C TYR A 46 3.45 -3.93 8.16
N ILE A 47 2.68 -3.58 7.13
CA ILE A 47 2.47 -4.48 6.00
C ILE A 47 3.79 -4.75 5.28
N ILE A 48 4.57 -3.71 5.04
CA ILE A 48 5.82 -3.83 4.32
C ILE A 48 6.80 -4.70 5.09
N GLU A 49 6.80 -4.60 6.41
CA GLU A 49 7.72 -5.37 7.23
C GLU A 49 7.29 -6.82 7.42
N ASN A 50 6.00 -7.09 7.43
CA ASN A 50 5.50 -8.41 7.79
C ASN A 50 4.89 -9.19 6.65
N TYR A 51 4.52 -8.54 5.57
CA TYR A 51 3.85 -9.20 4.44
C TYR A 51 4.55 -8.89 3.13
N GLN A 52 5.86 -9.03 3.15
CA GLN A 52 6.67 -8.80 1.97
C GLN A 52 6.27 -9.78 0.87
N GLN A 53 6.44 -9.34 -0.37
CA GLN A 53 6.16 -10.16 -1.54
C GLN A 53 4.67 -10.50 -1.69
N THR A 54 3.81 -9.69 -1.08
CA THR A 54 2.37 -9.79 -1.34
C THR A 54 1.99 -8.62 -2.25
N PRO A 55 0.89 -8.79 -3.01
CA PRO A 55 0.41 -7.65 -3.81
C PRO A 55 0.07 -6.45 -2.95
N GLN A 56 -0.33 -6.67 -1.71
CA GLN A 56 -0.70 -5.59 -0.81
C GLN A 56 0.49 -4.73 -0.40
N ALA A 57 1.70 -5.29 -0.46
CA ALA A 57 2.89 -4.54 -0.07
C ALA A 57 3.14 -3.35 -1.00
N SER A 58 2.88 -3.50 -2.30
CA SER A 58 3.08 -2.40 -3.23
C SER A 58 2.11 -1.25 -2.93
N GLU A 59 0.86 -1.59 -2.64
CA GLU A 59 -0.13 -0.57 -2.32
C GLU A 59 0.20 0.09 -0.98
N ALA A 60 0.73 -0.67 -0.03
CA ALA A 60 1.15 -0.11 1.25
C ALA A 60 2.29 0.91 1.05
N LEU A 61 3.22 0.63 0.14
CA LEU A 61 4.28 1.59 -0.15
C LEU A 61 3.70 2.90 -0.70
N ALA A 62 2.70 2.81 -1.56
CA ALA A 62 2.07 4.00 -2.10
C ALA A 62 1.39 4.82 -0.99
N ILE A 63 0.66 4.14 -0.11
CA ILE A 63 0.01 4.82 1.01
C ILE A 63 1.04 5.48 1.91
N MET A 64 2.15 4.78 2.18
CA MET A 64 3.20 5.32 3.02
C MET A 64 3.84 6.56 2.40
N ALA A 65 4.14 6.49 1.11
CA ALA A 65 4.74 7.61 0.41
C ALA A 65 3.83 8.84 0.44
N GLU A 66 2.56 8.64 0.13
CA GLU A 66 1.63 9.76 0.10
C GLU A 66 1.39 10.31 1.50
N SER A 67 1.33 9.44 2.50
CA SER A 67 1.16 9.88 3.88
C SER A 67 2.33 10.75 4.33
N TYR A 68 3.55 10.35 4.00
CA TYR A 68 4.73 11.15 4.31
C TYR A 68 4.66 12.52 3.64
N LYS A 69 4.22 12.57 2.38
CA LYS A 69 4.08 13.85 1.68
C LYS A 69 3.07 14.75 2.38
N ARG A 70 1.94 14.18 2.78
CA ARG A 70 0.90 14.96 3.46
C ARG A 70 1.35 15.43 4.84
N LEU A 71 2.28 14.70 5.45
CA LEU A 71 2.84 15.10 6.74
C LEU A 71 4.00 16.08 6.61
N GLY A 72 4.36 16.43 5.38
CA GLY A 72 5.47 17.35 5.16
C GLY A 72 6.84 16.71 5.30
N GLN A 73 6.92 15.38 5.34
CA GLN A 73 8.17 14.65 5.49
C GLN A 73 8.68 14.24 4.13
N GLN A 74 9.17 15.22 3.38
CA GLN A 74 9.51 15.04 1.98
C GLN A 74 10.62 14.01 1.78
N LYS A 75 11.63 14.02 2.64
CA LYS A 75 12.74 13.09 2.49
C LYS A 75 12.27 11.64 2.63
N LEU A 76 11.44 11.38 3.63
CA LEU A 76 10.90 10.04 3.83
C LEU A 76 10.00 9.63 2.67
N ALA A 77 9.24 10.58 2.13
CA ALA A 77 8.41 10.30 0.97
C ALA A 77 9.27 9.90 -0.23
N GLU A 78 10.34 10.65 -0.48
CA GLU A 78 11.22 10.36 -1.59
C GLU A 78 11.89 8.99 -1.44
N ASP A 79 12.33 8.68 -0.23
CA ASP A 79 12.95 7.38 0.02
C ASP A 79 11.96 6.25 -0.23
N THR A 80 10.72 6.42 0.21
CA THR A 80 9.67 5.42 0.00
C THR A 80 9.36 5.24 -1.48
N ILE A 81 9.29 6.35 -2.22
CA ILE A 81 9.05 6.29 -3.65
C ILE A 81 10.18 5.54 -4.35
N ARG A 82 11.42 5.75 -3.89
CA ARG A 82 12.55 5.03 -4.48
C ARG A 82 12.41 3.53 -4.28
N VAL A 83 12.00 3.11 -3.09
CA VAL A 83 11.76 1.69 -2.83
C VAL A 83 10.67 1.16 -3.74
N LEU A 84 9.60 1.92 -3.92
CA LEU A 84 8.51 1.53 -4.81
C LEU A 84 9.01 1.37 -6.24
N GLN A 85 9.81 2.32 -6.71
CA GLN A 85 10.35 2.26 -8.07
C GLN A 85 11.22 1.04 -8.29
N LEU A 86 12.02 0.68 -7.30
CA LEU A 86 12.93 -0.44 -7.43
C LEU A 86 12.21 -1.77 -7.43
N ASN A 87 11.14 -1.89 -6.68
CA ASN A 87 10.46 -3.18 -6.51
C ASN A 87 9.19 -3.32 -7.33
N TYR A 88 8.55 -2.22 -7.66
CA TYR A 88 7.26 -2.24 -8.37
C TYR A 88 7.22 -1.09 -9.38
N PRO A 89 8.10 -1.13 -10.40
CA PRO A 89 8.26 0.03 -11.29
C PRO A 89 7.01 0.39 -12.09
N ASP A 90 6.07 -0.53 -12.21
CA ASP A 90 4.85 -0.27 -12.97
C ASP A 90 3.67 0.17 -12.11
N HIS A 91 3.90 0.40 -10.83
CA HIS A 91 2.81 0.74 -9.94
C HIS A 91 2.16 2.07 -10.35
N PRO A 92 0.83 2.13 -10.34
CA PRO A 92 0.12 3.35 -10.77
C PRO A 92 0.52 4.62 -10.03
N TYR A 93 0.93 4.50 -8.77
CA TYR A 93 1.34 5.67 -8.01
C TYR A 93 2.49 6.41 -8.69
N LEU A 94 3.41 5.65 -9.29
CA LEU A 94 4.59 6.23 -9.95
C LEU A 94 4.22 6.94 -11.25
N GLN A 95 3.07 6.59 -11.82
CA GLN A 95 2.64 7.16 -13.07
C GLN A 95 1.56 8.23 -12.90
N GLY A 96 1.30 8.62 -11.66
CA GLY A 96 0.33 9.65 -11.40
C GLY A 96 -1.12 9.18 -11.53
N ASP A 97 -1.35 7.88 -11.60
CA ASP A 97 -2.68 7.32 -11.78
C ASP A 97 -3.14 6.57 -10.52
N TRP A 98 -2.81 7.12 -9.40
CA TRP A 98 -3.15 6.49 -8.12
C TRP A 98 -4.08 7.39 -7.32
N PRO A 99 -5.07 6.82 -6.67
CA PRO A 99 -5.41 5.40 -6.60
C PRO A 99 -5.87 4.87 -7.95
N ALA A 100 -5.56 3.60 -8.21
CA ALA A 100 -5.84 3.01 -9.50
C ALA A 100 -7.33 2.99 -9.78
N ARG A 101 -7.67 3.14 -11.05
CA ARG A 101 -9.04 3.05 -11.47
C ARG A 101 -9.56 1.65 -11.18
N GLY A 102 -10.81 1.52 -10.88
CA GLY A 102 -11.38 0.26 -10.50
C GLY A 102 -11.35 0.02 -9.01
N ASN A 103 -10.48 0.69 -8.29
CA ASN A 103 -10.48 0.68 -6.85
C ASN A 103 -11.09 1.99 -6.39
N LYS A 104 -12.33 1.95 -5.96
CA LYS A 104 -13.09 3.17 -5.75
C LYS A 104 -13.00 3.74 -4.33
N TRP A 105 -12.16 3.17 -3.49
CA TRP A 105 -12.05 3.69 -2.13
C TRP A 105 -11.59 5.15 -2.10
N TRP A 106 -10.85 5.57 -3.11
CA TRP A 106 -10.33 6.93 -3.16
C TRP A 106 -11.45 7.97 -3.30
N GLN A 107 -12.61 7.56 -3.80
CA GLN A 107 -13.75 8.49 -3.91
C GLN A 107 -14.22 8.98 -2.56
N LEU A 108 -13.83 8.29 -1.49
CA LEU A 108 -14.22 8.67 -0.13
C LEU A 108 -13.21 9.62 0.50
N ILE A 109 -12.14 9.97 -0.22
CA ILE A 109 -11.12 10.88 0.30
C ILE A 109 -11.56 12.32 0.02
N PRO A 110 -11.75 13.15 1.06
CA PRO A 110 -12.18 14.52 0.86
C PRO A 110 -11.20 15.31 -0.02
N GLY A 111 -11.70 15.95 -1.05
CA GLY A 111 -10.89 16.80 -1.89
C GLY A 111 -9.88 16.12 -2.77
N PHE A 112 -9.80 14.79 -2.72
CA PHE A 112 -8.75 14.10 -3.46
C PHE A 112 -8.90 14.27 -4.97
N GLY A 113 -10.12 14.09 -5.48
CA GLY A 113 -10.35 14.25 -6.90
C GLY A 113 -10.28 15.71 -7.35
N GLU A 114 -10.60 16.62 -6.45
CA GLU A 114 -10.62 18.04 -6.79
C GLU A 114 -9.24 18.59 -7.05
N SER A 115 -8.24 18.11 -6.35
CA SER A 115 -6.90 18.62 -6.53
C SER A 115 -6.36 18.34 -7.91
N LYS A 116 -6.94 17.36 -8.60
CA LYS A 116 -6.52 17.03 -9.95
C LYS A 116 -7.28 17.79 -11.01
N ALA A 117 -8.39 18.35 -10.64
CA ALA A 117 -9.21 19.10 -11.59
C ALA A 117 -8.66 20.49 -11.83
N GLY A 118 -7.83 20.97 -10.92
CA GLY A 118 -7.30 22.30 -11.02
C GLY A 118 -6.16 22.47 -12.00
#